data_7655712216cf7fc87d32383a814cf341
#
_entry.id   7655712216cf7fc87d32383a814cf341
#
_cell.length_a   1.000
_cell.length_b   1.000
_cell.length_c   1.000
_cell.angle_alpha   90.00
_cell.angle_beta   90.00
_cell.angle_gamma   90.00
#
_symmetry.space_group_name_H-M   'P 1'
#
loop_
_entity.id
_entity.type
_entity.pdbx_description
1 polymer ?
#
loop_
_entity_poly.entity_id
_entity_poly.type
_entity_poly.pdbx_seq_one_letter_code
_entity_poly.pdbx_strand_id
1 'polypeptide(L)'
;MKKVLVCIAAAVFLLVVGKGALTAQPKDLPYVDGESLTYVVKYKWGSVDTDVGEAVTSLTWSDSLFHSVITGKTYRFYDMIFRVREHFESKFRVDPFRPHWFYRNTQEGKYRIKNTFSFNEDNTIDAEIQKYDRTPKDTLLQGTGHTFDIPALFYKVRCVDFDSIQVGVKNPISFVIDDDVYNFYYIYLGKEVKKIKGLGTFRTLKFAVRLVAGSVFTGKDDMHIWVTDDENLVPLLIESPIIVGKVQGRLIGWKNLKGPMTSKIK
;
A
#
# COMPACT_ATOMS: atom_id res chain seq x y z
N MET A 1 8.48 12.47 16.53
CA MET A 1 8.64 11.00 16.37
C MET A 1 7.31 10.25 16.16
N LYS A 2 6.21 10.88 15.68
CA LYS A 2 4.86 10.30 15.74
C LYS A 2 4.25 9.89 14.38
N LYS A 3 4.96 10.04 13.25
CA LYS A 3 4.37 9.82 11.91
C LYS A 3 5.20 8.96 10.94
N VAL A 4 6.18 8.20 11.40
CA VAL A 4 7.21 7.61 10.52
C VAL A 4 6.96 6.14 10.16
N LEU A 5 6.09 5.43 10.88
CA LEU A 5 5.85 4.00 10.63
C LEU A 5 4.62 3.69 9.77
N VAL A 6 3.82 4.70 9.42
CA VAL A 6 2.54 4.54 8.69
C VAL A 6 2.66 3.90 7.30
N CYS A 7 3.85 3.84 6.72
CA CYS A 7 4.02 3.40 5.33
C CYS A 7 4.25 1.91 5.12
N ILE A 8 4.34 1.07 6.15
CA ILE A 8 4.77 -0.32 5.96
C ILE A 8 3.93 -1.35 6.72
N ALA A 9 2.99 -0.95 7.53
CA ALA A 9 2.16 -1.89 8.25
C ALA A 9 0.77 -1.99 7.63
N ALA A 10 0.58 -2.94 6.76
CA ALA A 10 -0.73 -3.31 6.27
C ALA A 10 -0.78 -4.81 5.99
N ALA A 11 -1.50 -5.58 6.76
CA ALA A 11 -1.85 -6.98 6.48
C ALA A 11 -3.00 -7.60 7.28
N VAL A 12 -3.78 -8.44 6.71
CA VAL A 12 -4.63 -9.60 7.08
C VAL A 12 -5.97 -9.44 7.81
N PHE A 13 -7.01 -9.97 7.13
CA PHE A 13 -8.16 -10.79 7.55
C PHE A 13 -9.51 -10.10 7.81
N LEU A 14 -10.67 -10.60 7.41
CA LEU A 14 -11.39 -11.85 7.22
C LEU A 14 -12.79 -11.62 6.62
N LEU A 15 -13.30 -12.62 5.97
CA LEU A 15 -14.57 -12.89 5.33
C LEU A 15 -15.86 -12.41 6.04
N VAL A 16 -16.74 -11.73 5.29
CA VAL A 16 -18.20 -11.89 5.41
C VAL A 16 -18.77 -12.00 4.00
N VAL A 17 -19.39 -13.13 3.72
CA VAL A 17 -20.07 -13.44 2.45
C VAL A 17 -21.46 -12.83 2.47
N GLY A 18 -21.64 -11.73 1.76
CA GLY A 18 -22.96 -11.23 1.35
C GLY A 18 -23.21 -11.65 -0.11
N LYS A 19 -24.33 -12.31 -0.39
CA LYS A 19 -24.74 -12.65 -1.76
C LYS A 19 -25.27 -11.40 -2.46
N GLY A 20 -24.38 -10.63 -3.09
CA GLY A 20 -24.73 -9.61 -4.10
C GLY A 20 -24.76 -10.23 -5.49
N ALA A 21 -25.50 -9.63 -6.43
CA ALA A 21 -25.49 -10.04 -7.83
C ALA A 21 -24.04 -9.98 -8.37
N LEU A 22 -23.53 -11.10 -8.87
CA LEU A 22 -22.19 -11.24 -9.42
C LEU A 22 -22.09 -10.44 -10.73
N THR A 23 -21.68 -9.18 -10.65
CA THR A 23 -21.17 -8.47 -11.82
C THR A 23 -19.78 -9.02 -12.17
N ALA A 24 -19.51 -9.23 -13.46
CA ALA A 24 -18.23 -9.77 -13.89
C ALA A 24 -17.10 -8.81 -13.53
N GLN A 25 -16.01 -9.35 -12.96
CA GLN A 25 -14.79 -8.58 -12.71
C GLN A 25 -14.20 -8.04 -14.02
N PRO A 26 -13.66 -6.81 -14.07
CA PRO A 26 -12.92 -6.29 -15.22
C PRO A 26 -11.74 -7.20 -15.61
N LYS A 27 -11.58 -7.53 -16.91
CA LYS A 27 -10.68 -8.60 -17.37
C LYS A 27 -9.21 -8.22 -17.46
N ASP A 28 -8.89 -6.95 -17.66
CA ASP A 28 -7.51 -6.50 -18.04
C ASP A 28 -6.69 -5.97 -16.87
N LEU A 29 -7.04 -6.34 -15.64
CA LEU A 29 -6.31 -5.92 -14.44
C LEU A 29 -5.16 -6.90 -14.14
N PRO A 30 -4.05 -6.42 -13.51
CA PRO A 30 -2.94 -7.26 -13.08
C PRO A 30 -3.21 -8.06 -11.80
N TYR A 31 -4.44 -8.09 -11.32
CA TYR A 31 -4.90 -8.79 -10.13
C TYR A 31 -6.32 -9.32 -10.32
N VAL A 32 -6.70 -10.27 -9.50
CA VAL A 32 -8.00 -10.95 -9.56
C VAL A 32 -8.64 -11.05 -8.18
N ASP A 33 -9.93 -11.36 -8.16
CA ASP A 33 -10.66 -11.71 -6.94
C ASP A 33 -9.97 -12.83 -6.16
N GLY A 34 -9.88 -12.67 -4.84
CA GLY A 34 -9.22 -13.61 -3.95
C GLY A 34 -7.69 -13.51 -3.93
N GLU A 35 -7.06 -12.53 -4.60
CA GLU A 35 -5.62 -12.32 -4.48
C GLU A 35 -5.23 -12.01 -3.03
N SER A 36 -4.15 -12.64 -2.56
CA SER A 36 -3.53 -12.31 -1.28
C SER A 36 -2.01 -12.35 -1.39
N LEU A 37 -1.34 -11.32 -0.84
CA LEU A 37 0.11 -11.18 -0.83
C LEU A 37 0.60 -11.04 0.61
N THR A 38 1.62 -11.82 0.98
CA THR A 38 2.21 -11.80 2.33
C THR A 38 3.62 -11.25 2.28
N TYR A 39 3.91 -10.28 3.14
CA TYR A 39 5.20 -9.61 3.25
C TYR A 39 5.78 -9.80 4.65
N VAL A 40 7.09 -9.98 4.73
CA VAL A 40 7.84 -9.76 5.96
C VAL A 40 8.29 -8.31 6.01
N VAL A 41 8.10 -7.69 7.17
CA VAL A 41 8.58 -6.33 7.44
C VAL A 41 9.91 -6.41 8.17
N LYS A 42 10.92 -5.80 7.60
CA LYS A 42 12.31 -5.80 8.10
C LYS A 42 12.72 -4.39 8.48
N TYR A 43 13.43 -4.27 9.61
CA TYR A 43 14.07 -3.03 10.04
C TYR A 43 15.58 -3.12 9.92
N LYS A 44 16.19 -2.05 9.39
CA LYS A 44 17.65 -1.91 9.21
C LYS A 44 18.14 -0.60 9.80
N TRP A 45 19.07 -0.69 10.74
CA TRP A 45 19.77 0.48 11.30
C TRP A 45 21.14 0.08 11.86
N GLY A 46 22.20 0.66 11.31
CA GLY A 46 23.57 0.25 11.67
C GLY A 46 23.79 -1.24 11.47
N SER A 47 24.16 -1.95 12.52
CA SER A 47 24.32 -3.41 12.54
C SER A 47 23.00 -4.19 12.73
N VAL A 48 21.88 -3.51 13.05
CA VAL A 48 20.58 -4.14 13.21
C VAL A 48 19.98 -4.40 11.82
N ASP A 49 19.72 -5.68 11.51
CA ASP A 49 19.09 -6.15 10.27
C ASP A 49 18.17 -7.31 10.63
N THR A 50 16.90 -7.02 10.97
CA THR A 50 15.99 -7.99 11.56
C THR A 50 14.57 -7.92 11.01
N ASP A 51 13.92 -9.07 10.91
CA ASP A 51 12.51 -9.17 10.54
C ASP A 51 11.66 -8.86 11.79
N VAL A 52 10.91 -7.77 11.76
CA VAL A 52 10.20 -7.20 12.92
C VAL A 52 8.70 -7.49 12.91
N GLY A 53 8.14 -7.87 11.78
CA GLY A 53 6.72 -8.05 11.63
C GLY A 53 6.31 -8.66 10.30
N GLU A 54 5.03 -8.74 10.11
CA GLU A 54 4.39 -9.31 8.94
C GLU A 54 3.32 -8.35 8.41
N ALA A 55 3.20 -8.32 7.11
CA ALA A 55 2.15 -7.61 6.38
C ALA A 55 1.49 -8.56 5.36
N VAL A 56 0.12 -8.54 5.22
CA VAL A 56 -0.61 -9.32 4.20
C VAL A 56 -1.69 -8.44 3.56
N THR A 57 -1.81 -8.43 2.26
CA THR A 57 -2.91 -7.82 1.54
C THR A 57 -3.92 -8.90 1.14
N SER A 58 -5.19 -8.55 1.07
CA SER A 58 -6.22 -9.37 0.44
C SER A 58 -7.13 -8.50 -0.42
N LEU A 59 -7.64 -9.06 -1.49
CA LEU A 59 -8.51 -8.40 -2.44
C LEU A 59 -9.71 -9.28 -2.73
N THR A 60 -10.91 -8.71 -2.68
CA THR A 60 -12.15 -9.37 -3.10
C THR A 60 -12.94 -8.48 -4.04
N TRP A 61 -13.72 -9.09 -4.91
CA TRP A 61 -14.62 -8.41 -5.84
C TRP A 61 -16.08 -8.63 -5.44
N SER A 62 -16.82 -7.57 -5.19
CA SER A 62 -18.26 -7.62 -4.94
C SER A 62 -18.91 -6.27 -5.29
N ASP A 63 -20.19 -6.31 -5.67
CA ASP A 63 -21.02 -5.12 -5.91
C ASP A 63 -20.38 -4.08 -6.85
N SER A 64 -19.66 -4.54 -7.88
CA SER A 64 -18.93 -3.70 -8.85
C SER A 64 -17.75 -2.90 -8.25
N LEU A 65 -17.29 -3.28 -7.06
CA LEU A 65 -16.14 -2.70 -6.39
C LEU A 65 -15.13 -3.78 -6.00
N PHE A 66 -13.87 -3.40 -5.99
CA PHE A 66 -12.86 -4.14 -5.23
C PHE A 66 -12.89 -3.71 -3.77
N HIS A 67 -12.81 -4.69 -2.88
CA HIS A 67 -12.59 -4.50 -1.46
C HIS A 67 -11.20 -5.04 -1.12
N SER A 68 -10.29 -4.13 -0.78
CA SER A 68 -8.95 -4.46 -0.32
C SER A 68 -8.85 -4.31 1.19
N VAL A 69 -8.32 -5.33 1.83
CA VAL A 69 -7.95 -5.28 3.25
C VAL A 69 -6.43 -5.44 3.34
N ILE A 70 -5.81 -4.54 4.08
CA ILE A 70 -4.38 -4.60 4.38
C ILE A 70 -4.22 -4.52 5.91
N THR A 71 -3.54 -5.49 6.57
CA THR A 71 -3.27 -5.47 8.01
C THR A 71 -1.77 -5.67 8.30
N GLY A 72 -1.23 -5.15 9.38
CA GLY A 72 0.17 -5.26 9.81
C GLY A 72 0.31 -5.52 11.29
N LYS A 73 1.30 -6.33 11.64
CA LYS A 73 1.61 -6.60 13.04
C LYS A 73 3.09 -6.85 13.25
N THR A 74 3.61 -6.32 14.34
CA THR A 74 4.92 -6.74 14.85
C THR A 74 4.85 -8.14 15.43
N TYR A 75 5.96 -8.88 15.34
CA TYR A 75 6.11 -10.16 16.01
C TYR A 75 6.12 -9.99 17.54
N ARG A 76 5.71 -11.03 18.26
CA ARG A 76 5.53 -11.00 19.72
C ARG A 76 6.74 -10.46 20.49
N PHE A 77 7.94 -10.75 20.04
CA PHE A 77 9.17 -10.23 20.66
C PHE A 77 9.26 -8.71 20.56
N TYR A 78 8.93 -8.15 19.36
CA TYR A 78 8.99 -6.69 19.12
C TYR A 78 7.81 -5.95 19.72
N ASP A 79 6.69 -6.61 20.01
CA ASP A 79 5.56 -6.01 20.74
C ASP A 79 5.96 -5.47 22.11
N MET A 80 6.96 -6.06 22.76
CA MET A 80 7.48 -5.58 24.03
C MET A 80 8.28 -4.28 23.92
N ILE A 81 8.82 -3.98 22.73
CA ILE A 81 9.61 -2.78 22.45
C ILE A 81 8.73 -1.70 21.81
N PHE A 82 8.04 -2.06 20.73
CA PHE A 82 7.18 -1.16 19.98
C PHE A 82 6.08 -1.96 19.25
N ARG A 83 4.90 -2.02 19.86
CA ARG A 83 3.77 -2.75 19.30
C ARG A 83 3.15 -2.00 18.14
N VAL A 84 3.01 -2.68 16.98
CA VAL A 84 2.30 -2.17 15.80
C VAL A 84 1.13 -3.10 15.48
N ARG A 85 -0.03 -2.49 15.26
CA ARG A 85 -1.24 -3.14 14.72
C ARG A 85 -1.87 -2.18 13.74
N GLU A 86 -1.87 -2.59 12.48
CA GLU A 86 -2.45 -1.83 11.40
C GLU A 86 -3.63 -2.59 10.80
N HIS A 87 -4.67 -1.88 10.49
CA HIS A 87 -5.80 -2.39 9.74
C HIS A 87 -6.31 -1.30 8.82
N PHE A 88 -6.24 -1.55 7.51
CA PHE A 88 -6.77 -0.67 6.48
C PHE A 88 -7.76 -1.44 5.62
N GLU A 89 -8.86 -0.81 5.29
CA GLU A 89 -9.82 -1.32 4.31
C GLU A 89 -10.09 -0.23 3.27
N SER A 90 -10.27 -0.62 2.03
CA SER A 90 -10.67 0.28 0.96
C SER A 90 -11.65 -0.41 0.03
N LYS A 91 -12.68 0.33 -0.39
CA LYS A 91 -13.54 -0.03 -1.51
C LYS A 91 -13.27 0.93 -2.65
N PHE A 92 -12.94 0.40 -3.84
CA PHE A 92 -12.61 1.21 -5.00
C PHE A 92 -13.14 0.59 -6.30
N ARG A 93 -13.44 1.45 -7.27
CA ARG A 93 -13.72 1.07 -8.66
C ARG A 93 -12.45 1.21 -9.50
N VAL A 94 -12.40 0.59 -10.67
CA VAL A 94 -11.21 0.59 -11.55
C VAL A 94 -11.44 1.28 -12.89
N ASP A 95 -12.68 1.57 -13.24
CA ASP A 95 -13.05 2.30 -14.46
C ASP A 95 -14.12 3.37 -14.16
N PRO A 96 -13.73 4.66 -14.05
CA PRO A 96 -12.36 5.14 -13.81
C PRO A 96 -11.85 4.69 -12.44
N PHE A 97 -10.53 4.51 -12.32
CA PHE A 97 -9.95 4.06 -11.05
C PHE A 97 -10.09 5.14 -9.97
N ARG A 98 -10.89 4.82 -8.94
CA ARG A 98 -11.21 5.78 -7.87
C ARG A 98 -11.58 5.06 -6.58
N PRO A 99 -11.03 5.51 -5.41
CA PRO A 99 -11.56 5.11 -4.12
C PRO A 99 -13.01 5.55 -3.96
N HIS A 100 -13.77 4.77 -3.17
CA HIS A 100 -15.13 5.08 -2.79
C HIS A 100 -15.26 5.24 -1.28
N TRP A 101 -14.64 4.34 -0.53
CA TRP A 101 -14.65 4.33 0.92
C TRP A 101 -13.35 3.75 1.46
N PHE A 102 -12.90 4.30 2.59
CA PHE A 102 -11.69 3.86 3.29
C PHE A 102 -11.92 3.83 4.80
N TYR A 103 -11.38 2.82 5.44
CA TYR A 103 -11.30 2.70 6.90
C TYR A 103 -9.89 2.36 7.35
N ARG A 104 -9.48 2.98 8.45
CA ARG A 104 -8.21 2.70 9.11
C ARG A 104 -8.40 2.55 10.61
N ASN A 105 -7.73 1.54 11.19
CA ASN A 105 -7.57 1.39 12.63
C ASN A 105 -6.12 1.03 12.93
N THR A 106 -5.38 1.97 13.48
CA THR A 106 -3.94 1.88 13.69
C THR A 106 -3.57 2.02 15.15
N GLN A 107 -2.67 1.13 15.60
CA GLN A 107 -1.93 1.28 16.86
C GLN A 107 -0.43 1.21 16.59
N GLU A 108 0.32 2.26 16.93
CA GLU A 108 1.79 2.35 16.86
C GLU A 108 2.33 2.72 18.25
N GLY A 109 2.76 1.75 19.03
CA GLY A 109 3.09 1.94 20.44
C GLY A 109 1.89 2.49 21.23
N LYS A 110 2.02 3.74 21.68
CA LYS A 110 0.93 4.47 22.39
C LYS A 110 0.02 5.27 21.46
N TYR A 111 0.41 5.46 20.20
CA TYR A 111 -0.41 6.18 19.23
C TYR A 111 -1.53 5.29 18.73
N ARG A 112 -2.76 5.84 18.72
CA ARG A 112 -3.95 5.17 18.18
C ARG A 112 -4.74 6.16 17.34
N ILE A 113 -5.20 5.69 16.18
CA ILE A 113 -6.06 6.48 15.30
C ILE A 113 -7.03 5.55 14.56
N LYS A 114 -8.26 6.05 14.39
CA LYS A 114 -9.21 5.51 13.42
C LYS A 114 -9.57 6.62 12.45
N ASN A 115 -9.67 6.27 11.19
CA ASN A 115 -10.14 7.16 10.13
C ASN A 115 -11.22 6.42 9.35
N THR A 116 -12.27 7.15 8.98
CA THR A 116 -13.24 6.72 7.95
C THR A 116 -13.33 7.83 6.93
N PHE A 117 -13.11 7.51 5.64
CA PHE A 117 -13.19 8.47 4.55
C PHE A 117 -14.24 8.03 3.54
N SER A 118 -15.04 8.98 3.05
CA SER A 118 -15.91 8.84 1.89
C SER A 118 -15.44 9.77 0.79
N PHE A 119 -15.19 9.24 -0.41
CA PHE A 119 -14.67 9.99 -1.55
C PHE A 119 -15.82 10.44 -2.45
N ASN A 120 -15.99 11.75 -2.59
CA ASN A 120 -17.07 12.37 -3.36
C ASN A 120 -16.66 12.63 -4.81
N GLU A 121 -17.63 12.69 -5.72
CA GLU A 121 -17.38 12.88 -7.17
C GLU A 121 -16.71 14.24 -7.50
N ASP A 122 -16.87 15.26 -6.65
CA ASP A 122 -16.23 16.59 -6.78
C ASP A 122 -14.79 16.62 -6.24
N ASN A 123 -14.21 15.47 -5.88
CA ASN A 123 -12.90 15.29 -5.25
C ASN A 123 -12.80 15.78 -3.80
N THR A 124 -13.89 16.15 -3.17
CA THR A 124 -13.89 16.32 -1.71
C THR A 124 -13.88 14.95 -1.02
N ILE A 125 -13.43 14.91 0.22
CA ILE A 125 -13.34 13.69 1.03
C ILE A 125 -13.92 14.01 2.40
N ASP A 126 -15.08 13.41 2.71
CA ASP A 126 -15.63 13.46 4.05
C ASP A 126 -14.81 12.54 4.95
N ALA A 127 -14.19 13.09 5.98
CA ALA A 127 -13.28 12.40 6.86
C ALA A 127 -13.77 12.46 8.32
N GLU A 128 -14.04 11.29 8.89
CA GLU A 128 -14.19 11.12 10.32
C GLU A 128 -12.87 10.65 10.92
N ILE A 129 -12.33 11.34 11.91
CA ILE A 129 -11.02 11.09 12.49
C ILE A 129 -11.13 10.98 14.02
N GLN A 130 -10.76 9.81 14.55
CA GLN A 130 -10.68 9.57 15.98
C GLN A 130 -9.24 9.30 16.41
N LYS A 131 -8.63 10.27 17.11
CA LYS A 131 -7.27 10.13 17.69
C LYS A 131 -7.38 9.69 19.16
N TYR A 132 -6.76 8.55 19.50
CA TYR A 132 -6.89 7.90 20.83
C TYR A 132 -8.36 7.52 21.10
N ASP A 133 -8.80 7.63 22.34
CA ASP A 133 -10.20 7.38 22.76
C ASP A 133 -11.02 8.68 22.84
N ARG A 134 -10.66 9.71 22.05
CA ARG A 134 -11.36 11.00 21.99
C ARG A 134 -12.59 10.90 21.09
N THR A 135 -13.51 11.84 21.25
CA THR A 135 -14.64 12.01 20.33
C THR A 135 -14.14 12.16 18.89
N PRO A 136 -14.72 11.43 17.92
CA PRO A 136 -14.41 11.62 16.51
C PRO A 136 -14.60 13.09 16.10
N LYS A 137 -13.80 13.52 15.14
CA LYS A 137 -13.89 14.84 14.52
C LYS A 137 -14.15 14.67 13.04
N ASP A 138 -15.22 15.28 12.56
CA ASP A 138 -15.53 15.39 11.13
C ASP A 138 -14.75 16.53 10.50
N THR A 139 -14.26 16.32 9.30
CA THR A 139 -13.61 17.36 8.50
C THR A 139 -13.80 17.07 7.00
N LEU A 140 -13.82 18.11 6.21
CA LEU A 140 -13.85 18.03 4.76
C LEU A 140 -12.43 18.29 4.24
N LEU A 141 -11.89 17.33 3.51
CA LEU A 141 -10.57 17.45 2.89
C LEU A 141 -10.74 17.69 1.40
N GLN A 142 -9.83 18.44 0.80
CA GLN A 142 -9.80 18.67 -0.64
C GLN A 142 -8.75 17.76 -1.27
N GLY A 143 -9.21 16.78 -2.02
CA GLY A 143 -8.38 15.93 -2.87
C GLY A 143 -8.31 16.44 -4.32
N THR A 144 -7.85 15.57 -5.19
CA THR A 144 -7.81 15.71 -6.65
C THR A 144 -8.35 14.44 -7.30
N GLY A 145 -8.52 14.41 -8.61
CA GLY A 145 -8.86 13.17 -9.35
C GLY A 145 -7.80 12.07 -9.25
N HIS A 146 -6.65 12.36 -8.64
CA HIS A 146 -5.53 11.42 -8.43
C HIS A 146 -5.20 11.24 -6.93
N THR A 147 -6.17 11.47 -6.04
CA THR A 147 -6.03 11.22 -4.59
C THR A 147 -6.58 9.85 -4.23
N PHE A 148 -5.76 9.04 -3.59
CA PHE A 148 -6.08 7.66 -3.21
C PHE A 148 -5.89 7.44 -1.71
N ASP A 149 -6.57 6.47 -1.15
CA ASP A 149 -6.17 5.85 0.11
C ASP A 149 -5.04 4.84 -0.11
N ILE A 150 -4.44 4.34 0.97
CA ILE A 150 -3.27 3.45 0.89
C ILE A 150 -3.57 2.12 0.19
N PRO A 151 -4.64 1.35 0.51
CA PRO A 151 -4.97 0.14 -0.22
C PRO A 151 -5.30 0.38 -1.71
N ALA A 152 -6.12 1.39 -2.02
CA ALA A 152 -6.43 1.70 -3.41
C ALA A 152 -5.17 2.12 -4.20
N LEU A 153 -4.27 2.90 -3.59
CA LEU A 153 -2.99 3.29 -4.18
C LEU A 153 -2.11 2.07 -4.48
N PHE A 154 -2.05 1.09 -3.57
CA PHE A 154 -1.29 -0.15 -3.78
C PHE A 154 -1.73 -0.90 -5.05
N TYR A 155 -3.04 -0.95 -5.34
CA TYR A 155 -3.56 -1.55 -6.56
C TYR A 155 -3.50 -0.61 -7.76
N LYS A 156 -3.67 0.71 -7.57
CA LYS A 156 -3.57 1.69 -8.66
C LYS A 156 -2.21 1.70 -9.34
N VAL A 157 -1.12 1.65 -8.57
CA VAL A 157 0.24 1.67 -9.13
C VAL A 157 0.58 0.40 -9.91
N ARG A 158 -0.16 -0.68 -9.73
CA ARG A 158 -0.06 -1.92 -10.54
C ARG A 158 -0.79 -1.80 -11.89
N CYS A 159 -1.68 -0.82 -12.04
CA CYS A 159 -2.40 -0.55 -13.30
C CYS A 159 -1.67 0.47 -14.21
N VAL A 160 -0.39 0.73 -13.96
CA VAL A 160 0.40 1.61 -14.83
C VAL A 160 0.67 0.89 -16.16
N ASP A 161 0.46 1.60 -17.26
CA ASP A 161 0.84 1.13 -18.58
C ASP A 161 2.37 1.28 -18.77
N PHE A 162 3.07 0.16 -18.68
CA PHE A 162 4.53 0.11 -18.75
C PHE A 162 5.08 0.24 -20.17
N ASP A 163 4.24 0.12 -21.18
CA ASP A 163 4.65 0.33 -22.59
C ASP A 163 4.66 1.83 -22.93
N SER A 164 3.87 2.64 -22.23
CA SER A 164 3.77 4.08 -22.43
C SER A 164 4.55 4.93 -21.44
N ILE A 165 4.86 4.42 -20.23
CA ILE A 165 5.56 5.19 -19.21
C ILE A 165 7.02 5.44 -19.57
N GLN A 166 7.45 6.71 -19.52
CA GLN A 166 8.82 7.10 -19.83
C GLN A 166 9.74 7.00 -18.60
N VAL A 167 10.93 6.44 -18.80
CA VAL A 167 11.97 6.36 -17.76
C VAL A 167 12.42 7.78 -17.36
N GLY A 168 12.52 8.02 -16.05
CA GLY A 168 13.00 9.29 -15.49
C GLY A 168 11.94 10.39 -15.38
N VAL A 169 10.75 10.19 -15.94
CA VAL A 169 9.68 11.21 -15.91
C VAL A 169 8.92 11.14 -14.58
N LYS A 170 8.63 12.31 -14.00
CA LYS A 170 7.84 12.47 -12.78
C LYS A 170 6.36 12.31 -13.06
N ASN A 171 5.70 11.39 -12.38
CA ASN A 171 4.27 11.14 -12.47
C ASN A 171 3.62 11.57 -11.15
N PRO A 172 2.83 12.67 -11.13
CA PRO A 172 2.22 13.17 -9.91
C PRO A 172 1.09 12.25 -9.44
N ILE A 173 0.97 12.07 -8.13
CA ILE A 173 -0.07 11.31 -7.47
C ILE A 173 -0.21 11.84 -6.04
N SER A 174 -1.35 11.62 -5.39
CA SER A 174 -1.55 11.99 -3.99
C SER A 174 -2.23 10.89 -3.20
N PHE A 175 -2.02 10.88 -1.89
CA PHE A 175 -2.77 10.01 -0.99
C PHE A 175 -3.28 10.80 0.21
N VAL A 176 -4.40 10.35 0.76
CA VAL A 176 -5.00 10.91 1.96
C VAL A 176 -4.75 9.98 3.14
N ILE A 177 -4.33 10.56 4.26
CA ILE A 177 -4.19 9.87 5.54
C ILE A 177 -4.26 10.87 6.70
N ASP A 178 -4.71 10.43 7.85
CA ASP A 178 -4.97 11.29 9.01
C ASP A 178 -5.94 12.43 8.64
N ASP A 179 -5.49 13.66 8.74
CA ASP A 179 -6.25 14.88 8.50
C ASP A 179 -5.67 15.70 7.32
N ASP A 180 -4.94 15.04 6.40
CA ASP A 180 -4.23 15.76 5.34
C ASP A 180 -4.14 14.96 4.02
N VAL A 181 -3.98 15.68 2.91
CA VAL A 181 -3.72 15.14 1.58
C VAL A 181 -2.25 15.40 1.22
N TYR A 182 -1.51 14.34 1.03
CA TYR A 182 -0.08 14.37 0.75
C TYR A 182 0.19 14.22 -0.74
N ASN A 183 0.84 15.21 -1.34
CA ASN A 183 1.28 15.16 -2.73
C ASN A 183 2.66 14.53 -2.84
N PHE A 184 2.86 13.69 -3.85
CA PHE A 184 4.13 13.08 -4.17
C PHE A 184 4.20 12.78 -5.68
N TYR A 185 5.31 12.22 -6.13
CA TYR A 185 5.44 11.69 -7.48
C TYR A 185 6.21 10.39 -7.45
N TYR A 186 5.95 9.54 -8.42
CA TYR A 186 6.77 8.39 -8.69
C TYR A 186 7.51 8.55 -10.02
N ILE A 187 8.66 7.87 -10.12
CA ILE A 187 9.51 7.85 -11.29
C ILE A 187 9.78 6.39 -11.64
N TYR A 188 9.51 6.00 -12.87
CA TYR A 188 9.96 4.72 -13.40
C TYR A 188 11.45 4.78 -13.70
N LEU A 189 12.24 3.88 -13.12
CA LEU A 189 13.70 3.82 -13.27
C LEU A 189 14.16 2.77 -14.30
N GLY A 190 13.22 2.05 -14.93
CA GLY A 190 13.52 1.03 -15.91
C GLY A 190 13.51 -0.40 -15.34
N LYS A 191 13.99 -1.33 -16.15
CA LYS A 191 14.05 -2.77 -15.83
C LYS A 191 15.38 -3.14 -15.19
N GLU A 192 15.35 -4.02 -14.18
CA GLU A 192 16.56 -4.63 -13.62
C GLU A 192 16.29 -6.07 -13.17
N VAL A 193 17.36 -6.84 -13.00
CA VAL A 193 17.28 -8.15 -12.37
C VAL A 193 17.53 -8.02 -10.89
N LYS A 194 16.58 -8.51 -10.05
CA LYS A 194 16.65 -8.39 -8.60
C LYS A 194 16.59 -9.75 -7.93
N LYS A 195 17.55 -10.02 -7.04
CA LYS A 195 17.48 -11.18 -6.14
C LYS A 195 16.65 -10.84 -4.91
N ILE A 196 15.60 -11.61 -4.67
CA ILE A 196 14.69 -11.49 -3.52
C ILE A 196 15.01 -12.64 -2.55
N LYS A 197 15.45 -12.29 -1.34
CA LYS A 197 15.82 -13.29 -0.32
C LYS A 197 14.66 -14.23 -0.02
N GLY A 198 14.89 -15.53 -0.16
CA GLY A 198 13.90 -16.59 0.09
C GLY A 198 12.96 -16.90 -1.06
N LEU A 199 12.94 -16.09 -2.14
CA LEU A 199 12.07 -16.32 -3.30
C LEU A 199 12.85 -16.65 -4.58
N GLY A 200 14.07 -16.11 -4.77
CA GLY A 200 14.86 -16.31 -5.97
C GLY A 200 15.22 -15.02 -6.69
N THR A 201 15.48 -15.11 -7.99
CA THR A 201 15.88 -13.99 -8.85
C THR A 201 14.76 -13.69 -9.86
N PHE A 202 14.46 -12.41 -10.05
CA PHE A 202 13.34 -11.95 -10.87
C PHE A 202 13.77 -10.86 -11.85
N ARG A 203 13.16 -10.82 -13.03
CA ARG A 203 13.08 -9.59 -13.82
C ARG A 203 12.12 -8.64 -13.11
N THR A 204 12.50 -7.39 -12.96
CA THR A 204 11.71 -6.40 -12.21
C THR A 204 11.64 -5.07 -12.92
N LEU A 205 10.57 -4.34 -12.66
CA LEU A 205 10.36 -2.94 -12.95
C LEU A 205 10.68 -2.16 -11.67
N LYS A 206 11.56 -1.17 -11.73
CA LYS A 206 11.98 -0.39 -10.57
C LYS A 206 11.38 1.00 -10.57
N PHE A 207 10.93 1.42 -9.40
CA PHE A 207 10.39 2.75 -9.16
C PHE A 207 11.09 3.44 -8.00
N ALA A 208 11.20 4.77 -8.12
CA ALA A 208 11.44 5.67 -7.00
C ALA A 208 10.16 6.44 -6.68
N VAL A 209 9.86 6.63 -5.40
CA VAL A 209 8.73 7.44 -4.93
C VAL A 209 9.27 8.54 -4.03
N ARG A 210 8.96 9.79 -4.36
CA ARG A 210 9.40 10.97 -3.61
C ARG A 210 8.23 11.83 -3.20
N LEU A 211 8.17 12.14 -1.91
CA LEU A 211 7.20 13.07 -1.38
C LEU A 211 7.59 14.52 -1.72
N VAL A 212 6.62 15.32 -2.15
CA VAL A 212 6.81 16.74 -2.39
C VAL A 212 6.96 17.47 -1.05
N ALA A 213 7.78 18.52 -1.01
CA ALA A 213 8.09 19.28 0.20
C ALA A 213 6.82 19.70 0.96
N GLY A 214 6.83 19.52 2.27
CA GLY A 214 5.69 19.74 3.19
C GLY A 214 5.08 18.45 3.75
N SER A 215 5.51 17.28 3.28
CA SER A 215 5.07 15.98 3.76
C SER A 215 5.86 15.48 4.98
N VAL A 216 5.37 14.41 5.60
CA VAL A 216 5.91 13.81 6.83
C VAL A 216 7.29 13.15 6.67
N PHE A 217 7.74 12.94 5.43
CA PHE A 217 9.03 12.34 5.13
C PHE A 217 10.14 13.39 5.03
N THR A 218 11.37 13.01 5.37
CA THR A 218 12.51 13.93 5.42
C THR A 218 12.95 14.45 4.04
N GLY A 219 12.41 13.92 2.94
CA GLY A 219 12.60 14.39 1.56
C GLY A 219 14.02 14.22 1.01
N LYS A 220 14.94 13.56 1.74
CA LYS A 220 16.33 13.39 1.31
C LYS A 220 16.55 12.13 0.48
N ASP A 221 15.85 11.04 0.81
CA ASP A 221 16.01 9.75 0.13
C ASP A 221 14.67 9.26 -0.42
N ASP A 222 14.69 8.63 -1.59
CA ASP A 222 13.52 8.05 -2.23
C ASP A 222 13.15 6.69 -1.62
N MET A 223 11.86 6.41 -1.55
CA MET A 223 11.38 5.04 -1.42
C MET A 223 11.62 4.33 -2.76
N HIS A 224 12.10 3.09 -2.71
CA HIS A 224 12.26 2.25 -3.90
C HIS A 224 11.32 1.06 -3.88
N ILE A 225 10.73 0.75 -5.02
CA ILE A 225 9.81 -0.36 -5.20
C ILE A 225 10.26 -1.19 -6.40
N TRP A 226 10.35 -2.51 -6.23
CA TRP A 226 10.60 -3.48 -7.29
C TRP A 226 9.35 -4.33 -7.50
N VAL A 227 8.83 -4.29 -8.71
CA VAL A 227 7.61 -4.98 -9.13
C VAL A 227 7.97 -6.06 -10.13
N THR A 228 7.24 -7.18 -10.18
CA THR A 228 7.46 -8.24 -11.18
C THR A 228 7.27 -7.71 -12.59
N ASP A 229 8.18 -8.05 -13.52
CA ASP A 229 8.06 -7.76 -14.96
C ASP A 229 7.27 -8.91 -15.62
N ASP A 230 6.00 -9.04 -15.25
CA ASP A 230 5.02 -9.99 -15.79
C ASP A 230 3.58 -9.45 -15.60
N GLU A 231 2.59 -10.20 -16.06
CA GLU A 231 1.17 -9.79 -16.04
C GLU A 231 0.59 -9.52 -14.63
N ASN A 232 1.25 -10.01 -13.57
CA ASN A 232 0.78 -9.82 -12.19
C ASN A 232 1.19 -8.48 -11.58
N LEU A 233 2.31 -7.88 -12.04
CA LEU A 233 2.85 -6.62 -11.52
C LEU A 233 2.89 -6.56 -9.98
N VAL A 234 3.34 -7.66 -9.35
CA VAL A 234 3.38 -7.81 -7.90
C VAL A 234 4.58 -7.07 -7.32
N PRO A 235 4.40 -6.19 -6.32
CA PRO A 235 5.52 -5.61 -5.58
C PRO A 235 6.29 -6.70 -4.82
N LEU A 236 7.54 -6.95 -5.20
CA LEU A 236 8.41 -7.96 -4.58
C LEU A 236 9.18 -7.40 -3.38
N LEU A 237 9.56 -6.13 -3.47
CA LEU A 237 10.36 -5.44 -2.46
C LEU A 237 10.01 -3.95 -2.45
N ILE A 238 9.76 -3.43 -1.26
CA ILE A 238 9.56 -2.01 -0.99
C ILE A 238 10.61 -1.60 0.03
N GLU A 239 11.45 -0.64 -0.28
CA GLU A 239 12.45 -0.08 0.64
C GLU A 239 12.13 1.38 0.91
N SER A 240 11.87 1.73 2.16
CA SER A 240 11.61 3.11 2.57
C SER A 240 12.63 3.58 3.59
N PRO A 241 13.31 4.70 3.34
CA PRO A 241 14.07 5.39 4.38
C PRO A 241 13.10 5.93 5.43
N ILE A 242 13.49 5.85 6.68
CA ILE A 242 12.78 6.45 7.81
C ILE A 242 13.76 7.34 8.59
N ILE A 243 13.28 8.14 9.55
CA ILE A 243 14.13 9.09 10.31
C ILE A 243 15.36 8.39 10.92
N VAL A 244 15.21 7.15 11.34
CA VAL A 244 16.32 6.34 11.86
C VAL A 244 16.33 5.00 11.14
N GLY A 245 17.24 4.83 10.17
CA GLY A 245 17.41 3.60 9.42
C GLY A 245 16.50 3.46 8.19
N LYS A 246 16.17 2.21 7.86
CA LYS A 246 15.32 1.84 6.72
C LYS A 246 14.34 0.75 7.14
N VAL A 247 13.16 0.77 6.52
CA VAL A 247 12.21 -0.35 6.60
C VAL A 247 12.04 -0.97 5.23
N GLN A 248 11.93 -2.29 5.18
CA GLN A 248 11.71 -3.06 3.97
C GLN A 248 10.46 -3.91 4.13
N GLY A 249 9.56 -3.88 3.14
CA GLY A 249 8.52 -4.88 2.92
C GLY A 249 8.98 -5.84 1.82
N ARG A 250 9.23 -7.11 2.14
CA ARG A 250 9.66 -8.13 1.20
C ARG A 250 8.61 -9.22 1.07
N LEU A 251 8.15 -9.49 -0.17
CA LEU A 251 7.21 -10.57 -0.45
C LEU A 251 7.79 -11.92 0.02
N ILE A 252 6.96 -12.73 0.70
CA ILE A 252 7.31 -14.07 1.15
C ILE A 252 6.28 -15.13 0.72
N GLY A 253 5.08 -14.71 0.27
CA GLY A 253 4.03 -15.62 -0.18
C GLY A 253 2.91 -14.90 -0.91
N TRP A 254 2.15 -15.68 -1.68
CA TRP A 254 1.00 -15.19 -2.42
C TRP A 254 -0.04 -16.27 -2.66
N LYS A 255 -1.28 -15.87 -2.96
CA LYS A 255 -2.39 -16.72 -3.39
C LYS A 255 -3.15 -16.03 -4.51
N ASN A 256 -3.75 -16.80 -5.40
CA ASN A 256 -4.66 -16.36 -6.46
C ASN A 256 -4.12 -15.17 -7.27
N LEU A 257 -2.91 -15.31 -7.84
CA LEU A 257 -2.44 -14.36 -8.83
C LEU A 257 -3.22 -14.52 -10.14
N LYS A 258 -3.23 -13.47 -10.97
CA LYS A 258 -3.82 -13.50 -12.32
C LYS A 258 -3.26 -14.62 -13.19
N GLY A 259 -1.96 -14.85 -13.08
CA GLY A 259 -1.25 -15.88 -13.82
C GLY A 259 0.05 -16.32 -13.14
N PRO A 260 0.83 -17.20 -13.78
CA PRO A 260 2.09 -17.65 -13.25
C PRO A 260 3.11 -16.49 -13.18
N MET A 261 3.98 -16.53 -12.16
CA MET A 261 5.01 -15.50 -11.97
C MET A 261 6.18 -15.73 -12.94
N THR A 262 5.99 -15.38 -14.23
CA THR A 262 6.93 -15.64 -15.32
C THR A 262 8.18 -14.75 -15.28
N SER A 263 8.18 -13.71 -14.48
CA SER A 263 9.36 -12.87 -14.20
C SER A 263 10.44 -13.58 -13.40
N LYS A 264 10.11 -14.67 -12.69
CA LYS A 264 11.09 -15.46 -11.93
C LYS A 264 12.01 -16.24 -12.88
N ILE A 265 13.34 -16.06 -12.73
CA ILE A 265 14.37 -16.68 -13.59
C ILE A 265 15.25 -17.71 -12.86
N LYS A 266 15.27 -17.71 -11.53
CA LYS A 266 15.95 -18.71 -10.67
C LYS A 266 15.27 -18.80 -9.31
#